data_e367a8b335abc31d9c143e1e84581a05
#
_entry.id   e367a8b335abc31d9c143e1e84581a05
#
_cell.length_a   1.000
_cell.length_b   1.000
_cell.length_c   1.000
_cell.angle_alpha   90.00
_cell.angle_beta   90.00
_cell.angle_gamma   90.00
#
_symmetry.space_group_name_H-M   'P 1'
#
loop_
_entity.id
_entity.type
_entity.pdbx_description
1 polymer ?
#
loop_
_entity_poly.entity_id
_entity_poly.type
_entity_poly.pdbx_seq_one_letter_code
_entity_poly.pdbx_strand_id
1 'polypeptide(L)'
;MQGFLREGGRVTGVETTRGRIRAERVGMVAAGHTSELARKAGLELPIESHVLQAFVTEGIKPLVNHVVSFAAEQCYISQSDKGGLVFGGNLDGYNSYAARGNLPIVDSVAEIALATVPRISRLRLLRHWGGVTDMTMDGSPIIDRTPLEGLYING
;
A
#
# COMPACT_ATOMS: atom_id res chain seq x y z
N MET A 1 8.56 -12.00 8.95
CA MET A 1 8.51 -12.11 10.41
C MET A 1 7.54 -13.24 10.76
N GLN A 2 7.87 -14.11 11.71
CA GLN A 2 7.04 -15.25 12.09
C GLN A 2 6.17 -14.95 13.32
N GLY A 3 6.66 -14.15 14.25
CA GLY A 3 5.94 -13.81 15.46
C GLY A 3 6.69 -12.82 16.35
N PHE A 4 6.09 -12.51 17.50
CA PHE A 4 6.67 -11.66 18.53
C PHE A 4 7.21 -12.53 19.69
N LEU A 5 8.40 -12.20 20.18
CA LEU A 5 8.94 -12.75 21.41
C LEU A 5 8.28 -12.06 22.60
N ARG A 6 7.87 -12.83 23.61
CA ARG A 6 7.20 -12.30 24.80
C ARG A 6 7.79 -12.88 26.07
N GLU A 7 7.93 -12.04 27.08
CA GLU A 7 8.35 -12.41 28.43
C GLU A 7 7.53 -11.58 29.43
N GLY A 8 6.87 -12.24 30.38
CA GLY A 8 6.05 -11.54 31.40
C GLY A 8 4.92 -10.66 30.84
N GLY A 9 4.35 -11.04 29.68
CA GLY A 9 3.29 -10.24 29.02
C GLY A 9 3.80 -9.07 28.14
N ARG A 10 5.11 -8.81 28.16
CA ARG A 10 5.78 -7.77 27.37
C ARG A 10 6.34 -8.34 26.07
N VAL A 11 6.32 -7.56 25.02
CA VAL A 11 7.04 -7.86 23.77
C VAL A 11 8.52 -7.51 23.95
N THR A 12 9.41 -8.51 23.73
CA THR A 12 10.85 -8.42 23.93
C THR A 12 11.64 -8.68 22.64
N GLY A 13 10.96 -8.65 21.49
CA GLY A 13 11.61 -8.84 20.20
C GLY A 13 10.69 -9.49 19.17
N VAL A 14 11.32 -9.95 18.09
CA VAL A 14 10.63 -10.63 16.97
C VAL A 14 11.32 -11.93 16.60
N GLU A 15 10.52 -12.87 16.12
CA GLU A 15 10.99 -14.12 15.53
C GLU A 15 10.93 -14.00 14.00
N THR A 16 12.04 -14.31 13.35
CA THR A 16 12.18 -14.26 11.91
C THR A 16 12.62 -15.61 11.34
N THR A 17 12.53 -15.77 10.03
CA THR A 17 13.08 -16.96 9.33
C THR A 17 14.60 -17.09 9.44
N ARG A 18 15.30 -16.03 9.88
CA ARG A 18 16.76 -15.99 10.05
C ARG A 18 17.18 -16.00 11.52
N GLY A 19 16.24 -16.16 12.45
CA GLY A 19 16.51 -16.19 13.88
C GLY A 19 15.72 -15.14 14.66
N ARG A 20 16.00 -15.10 15.97
CA ARG A 20 15.35 -14.21 16.92
C ARG A 20 16.13 -12.90 17.07
N ILE A 21 15.43 -11.79 17.06
CA ILE A 21 15.97 -10.46 17.31
C ILE A 21 15.34 -9.95 18.60
N ARG A 22 16.15 -9.73 19.63
CA ARG A 22 15.70 -9.15 20.90
C ARG A 22 15.76 -7.63 20.83
N ALA A 23 14.76 -6.97 21.41
CA ALA A 23 14.66 -5.52 21.50
C ALA A 23 13.80 -5.11 22.70
N GLU A 24 14.12 -4.01 23.32
CA GLU A 24 13.31 -3.44 24.40
C GLU A 24 11.98 -2.88 23.89
N ARG A 25 11.97 -2.42 22.66
CA ARG A 25 10.80 -1.84 21.98
C ARG A 25 10.74 -2.34 20.54
N VAL A 26 9.55 -2.64 20.07
CA VAL A 26 9.28 -3.09 18.71
C VAL A 26 8.25 -2.16 18.08
N GLY A 27 8.57 -1.57 16.94
CA GLY A 27 7.62 -0.81 16.11
C GLY A 27 7.04 -1.71 15.03
N MET A 28 5.73 -1.79 14.96
CA MET A 28 4.99 -2.43 13.89
C MET A 28 4.65 -1.37 12.84
N VAL A 29 5.41 -1.36 11.74
CA VAL A 29 5.31 -0.38 10.65
C VAL A 29 5.35 -1.19 9.36
N ALA A 30 4.21 -1.70 8.93
CA ALA A 30 4.15 -2.70 7.86
C ALA A 30 3.09 -2.40 6.81
N ALA A 31 2.54 -1.18 6.80
CA ALA A 31 1.52 -0.72 5.86
C ALA A 31 0.42 -1.77 5.66
N GLY A 32 0.09 -2.16 4.45
CA GLY A 32 -0.95 -3.12 4.15
C GLY A 32 -0.89 -4.47 4.87
N HIS A 33 0.22 -4.81 5.53
CA HIS A 33 0.36 -6.02 6.35
C HIS A 33 0.22 -5.78 7.85
N THR A 34 -0.11 -4.56 8.28
CA THR A 34 -0.20 -4.19 9.70
C THR A 34 -1.25 -5.02 10.44
N SER A 35 -2.43 -5.25 9.86
CA SER A 35 -3.49 -6.07 10.47
C SER A 35 -3.08 -7.54 10.64
N GLU A 36 -2.33 -8.11 9.68
CA GLU A 36 -1.82 -9.46 9.80
C GLU A 36 -0.79 -9.60 10.93
N LEU A 37 0.10 -8.62 11.05
CA LEU A 37 1.08 -8.59 12.13
C LEU A 37 0.42 -8.36 13.49
N ALA A 38 -0.59 -7.49 13.56
CA ALA A 38 -1.37 -7.27 14.78
C ALA A 38 -2.03 -8.56 15.27
N ARG A 39 -2.65 -9.34 14.39
CA ARG A 39 -3.22 -10.66 14.74
C ARG A 39 -2.17 -11.63 15.28
N LYS A 40 -0.94 -11.62 14.77
CA LYS A 40 0.17 -12.41 15.35
C LYS A 40 0.57 -11.93 16.75
N ALA A 41 0.28 -10.68 17.07
CA ALA A 41 0.39 -10.12 18.41
C ALA A 41 -0.88 -10.32 19.26
N GLY A 42 -1.91 -10.99 18.75
CA GLY A 42 -3.20 -11.15 19.45
C GLY A 42 -3.97 -9.83 19.56
N LEU A 43 -3.74 -8.90 18.65
CA LEU A 43 -4.43 -7.61 18.57
C LEU A 43 -5.32 -7.58 17.33
N GLU A 44 -6.46 -6.94 17.46
CA GLU A 44 -7.33 -6.57 16.34
C GLU A 44 -7.28 -5.06 16.14
N LEU A 45 -7.12 -4.63 14.90
CA LEU A 45 -7.05 -3.23 14.50
C LEU A 45 -8.17 -2.93 13.50
N PRO A 46 -8.76 -1.74 13.55
CA PRO A 46 -9.75 -1.30 12.57
C PRO A 46 -9.06 -0.87 11.25
N ILE A 47 -8.26 -1.77 10.69
CA ILE A 47 -7.51 -1.57 9.45
C ILE A 47 -7.87 -2.69 8.49
N GLU A 48 -8.32 -2.33 7.30
CA GLU A 48 -8.53 -3.23 6.19
C GLU A 48 -7.38 -3.12 5.18
N SER A 49 -7.05 -4.23 4.53
CA SER A 49 -5.97 -4.28 3.53
C SER A 49 -6.59 -4.44 2.15
N HIS A 50 -6.33 -3.47 1.28
CA HIS A 50 -6.85 -3.45 -0.09
C HIS A 50 -5.71 -3.39 -1.10
N VAL A 51 -5.98 -3.83 -2.32
CA VAL A 51 -5.01 -3.71 -3.41
C VAL A 51 -5.21 -2.38 -4.11
N LEU A 52 -4.15 -1.59 -4.14
CA LEU A 52 -4.03 -0.37 -4.94
C LEU A 52 -3.21 -0.69 -6.18
N GLN A 53 -3.72 -0.31 -7.36
CA GLN A 53 -3.11 -0.70 -8.62
C GLN A 53 -2.44 0.48 -9.33
N ALA A 54 -1.33 0.19 -9.99
CA ALA A 54 -0.56 1.17 -10.73
C ALA A 54 -0.12 0.63 -12.09
N PHE A 55 0.09 1.55 -13.01
CA PHE A 55 0.36 1.30 -14.42
C PHE A 55 1.53 2.15 -14.88
N VAL A 56 2.30 1.67 -15.86
CA VAL A 56 3.31 2.47 -16.54
C VAL A 56 3.23 2.27 -18.06
N THR A 57 3.32 3.39 -18.78
CA THR A 57 3.35 3.39 -20.25
C THR A 57 4.76 3.29 -20.80
N GLU A 58 4.85 3.11 -22.11
CA GLU A 58 6.06 3.43 -22.85
C GLU A 58 6.49 4.89 -22.63
N GLY A 59 7.81 5.15 -22.85
CA GLY A 59 8.36 6.48 -22.64
C GLY A 59 7.97 7.45 -23.77
N ILE A 60 7.64 8.67 -23.37
CA ILE A 60 7.39 9.80 -24.28
C ILE A 60 8.22 11.01 -23.86
N LYS A 61 8.24 12.03 -24.70
CA LYS A 61 8.82 13.33 -24.35
C LYS A 61 8.14 13.89 -23.08
N PRO A 62 8.85 14.73 -22.29
CA PRO A 62 8.28 15.35 -21.12
C PRO A 62 6.91 15.98 -21.39
N LEU A 63 5.93 15.59 -20.61
CA LEU A 63 4.53 16.04 -20.71
C LEU A 63 3.99 16.46 -19.35
N VAL A 64 4.29 15.71 -18.30
CA VAL A 64 3.82 15.93 -16.94
C VAL A 64 5.01 16.17 -16.04
N ASN A 65 5.18 17.40 -15.58
CA ASN A 65 6.34 17.80 -14.75
C ASN A 65 6.10 17.64 -13.24
N HIS A 66 4.89 17.31 -12.84
CA HIS A 66 4.48 17.19 -11.44
C HIS A 66 3.65 15.92 -11.25
N VAL A 67 3.54 15.48 -10.02
CA VAL A 67 2.49 14.50 -9.67
C VAL A 67 1.16 15.26 -9.62
N VAL A 68 0.20 14.81 -10.40
CA VAL A 68 -1.16 15.35 -10.42
C VAL A 68 -2.08 14.32 -9.79
N SER A 69 -2.81 14.71 -8.76
CA SER A 69 -3.75 13.85 -8.07
C SER A 69 -5.17 14.33 -8.28
N PHE A 70 -6.05 13.41 -8.57
CA PHE A 70 -7.49 13.62 -8.79
C PHE A 70 -8.22 13.04 -7.58
N ALA A 71 -8.43 13.86 -6.57
CA ALA A 71 -8.95 13.39 -5.29
C ALA A 71 -10.35 12.78 -5.38
N ALA A 72 -11.22 13.34 -6.23
CA ALA A 72 -12.59 12.85 -6.41
C ALA A 72 -12.62 11.44 -7.04
N GLU A 73 -11.72 11.18 -7.96
CA GLU A 73 -11.59 9.91 -8.68
C GLU A 73 -10.58 8.96 -8.01
N GLN A 74 -9.93 9.40 -6.93
CA GLN A 74 -8.88 8.66 -6.22
C GLN A 74 -7.76 8.15 -7.14
N CYS A 75 -7.40 8.94 -8.14
CA CYS A 75 -6.38 8.62 -9.12
C CYS A 75 -5.26 9.64 -9.13
N TYR A 76 -4.10 9.24 -9.61
CA TYR A 76 -2.95 10.12 -9.82
C TYR A 76 -2.25 9.81 -11.14
N ILE A 77 -1.52 10.78 -11.64
CA ILE A 77 -0.61 10.63 -12.79
C ILE A 77 0.69 11.39 -12.53
N SER A 78 1.78 10.79 -12.95
CA SER A 78 3.12 11.41 -12.96
C SER A 78 3.91 10.91 -14.16
N GLN A 79 5.06 11.51 -14.42
CA GLN A 79 5.98 11.03 -15.43
C GLN A 79 7.33 10.71 -14.81
N SER A 80 7.86 9.55 -15.14
CA SER A 80 9.20 9.14 -14.69
C SER A 80 10.31 9.81 -15.49
N ASP A 81 11.51 9.86 -14.94
CA ASP A 81 12.70 10.38 -15.64
C ASP A 81 13.00 9.65 -16.96
N LYS A 82 12.52 8.42 -17.10
CA LYS A 82 12.62 7.63 -18.33
C LYS A 82 11.52 7.93 -19.35
N GLY A 83 10.65 8.89 -19.04
CA GLY A 83 9.56 9.34 -19.92
C GLY A 83 8.26 8.54 -19.81
N GLY A 84 8.23 7.40 -19.14
CA GLY A 84 7.01 6.63 -18.96
C GLY A 84 6.02 7.36 -18.03
N LEU A 85 4.75 7.46 -18.44
CA LEU A 85 3.70 7.94 -17.56
C LEU A 85 3.35 6.85 -16.55
N VAL A 86 3.38 7.20 -15.27
CA VAL A 86 2.96 6.36 -14.16
C VAL A 86 1.64 6.89 -13.66
N PHE A 87 0.62 6.07 -13.65
CA PHE A 87 -0.69 6.43 -13.15
C PHE A 87 -1.30 5.27 -12.39
N GLY A 88 -2.22 5.57 -11.53
CA GLY A 88 -2.85 4.56 -10.70
C GLY A 88 -3.90 5.18 -9.80
N GLY A 89 -4.47 4.36 -9.01
CA GLY A 89 -5.55 4.73 -8.11
C GLY A 89 -6.60 3.66 -8.09
N ASN A 90 -7.71 4.02 -7.47
CA ASN A 90 -8.81 3.12 -7.20
C ASN A 90 -8.38 1.89 -6.38
N LEU A 91 -9.22 1.43 -5.53
CA LEU A 91 -8.98 0.29 -4.65
C LEU A 91 -9.86 -0.87 -5.08
N ASP A 92 -9.34 -2.08 -4.93
CA ASP A 92 -10.21 -3.25 -5.00
C ASP A 92 -11.30 -3.13 -3.94
N GLY A 93 -12.55 -3.40 -4.32
CA GLY A 93 -13.71 -3.28 -3.43
C GLY A 93 -13.80 -4.35 -2.34
N TYR A 94 -12.72 -5.09 -2.10
CA TYR A 94 -12.66 -6.18 -1.12
C TYR A 94 -11.28 -6.26 -0.46
N ASN A 95 -11.27 -6.72 0.77
CA ASN A 95 -10.05 -6.93 1.54
C ASN A 95 -9.20 -8.04 0.90
N SER A 96 -7.95 -7.74 0.59
CA SER A 96 -7.06 -8.67 -0.10
C SER A 96 -5.58 -8.37 0.16
N TYR A 97 -4.78 -9.43 0.17
CA TYR A 97 -3.31 -9.38 0.19
C TYR A 97 -2.69 -9.78 -1.17
N ALA A 98 -3.48 -9.84 -2.22
CA ALA A 98 -2.99 -10.15 -3.55
C ALA A 98 -2.08 -9.01 -4.07
N ALA A 99 -0.86 -9.35 -4.46
CA ALA A 99 0.06 -8.38 -5.10
C ALA A 99 -0.12 -8.35 -6.63
N ARG A 100 -1.32 -8.65 -7.11
CA ARG A 100 -1.68 -8.69 -8.53
C ARG A 100 -2.86 -7.78 -8.80
N GLY A 101 -2.82 -7.10 -9.92
CA GLY A 101 -3.96 -6.33 -10.38
C GLY A 101 -5.06 -7.20 -11.01
N ASN A 102 -6.19 -6.58 -11.29
CA ASN A 102 -7.34 -7.17 -11.96
C ASN A 102 -7.87 -6.27 -13.07
N LEU A 103 -8.59 -6.84 -14.02
CA LEU A 103 -9.10 -6.12 -15.19
C LEU A 103 -10.12 -5.02 -14.86
N PRO A 104 -11.09 -5.19 -13.95
CA PRO A 104 -12.03 -4.12 -13.62
C PRO A 104 -11.37 -2.82 -13.17
N ILE A 105 -10.28 -2.90 -12.41
CA ILE A 105 -9.51 -1.71 -12.01
C ILE A 105 -8.71 -1.13 -13.18
N VAL A 106 -8.21 -1.98 -14.09
CA VAL A 106 -7.56 -1.50 -15.33
C VAL A 106 -8.52 -0.61 -16.11
N ASP A 107 -9.74 -1.07 -16.34
CA ASP A 107 -10.75 -0.34 -17.10
C ASP A 107 -11.10 0.99 -16.41
N SER A 108 -11.42 0.94 -15.12
CA SER A 108 -11.78 2.13 -14.34
C SER A 108 -10.66 3.19 -14.33
N VAL A 109 -9.43 2.78 -14.03
CA VAL A 109 -8.30 3.72 -13.97
C VAL A 109 -7.92 4.23 -15.37
N ALA A 110 -8.05 3.41 -16.40
CA ALA A 110 -7.80 3.82 -17.78
C ALA A 110 -8.82 4.87 -18.25
N GLU A 111 -10.09 4.73 -17.92
CA GLU A 111 -11.12 5.73 -18.24
C GLU A 111 -10.78 7.09 -17.64
N ILE A 112 -10.43 7.13 -16.35
CA ILE A 112 -10.06 8.37 -15.66
C ILE A 112 -8.79 8.98 -16.27
N ALA A 113 -7.77 8.15 -16.51
CA ALA A 113 -6.52 8.59 -17.09
C ALA A 113 -6.70 9.15 -18.53
N LEU A 114 -7.55 8.53 -19.33
CA LEU A 114 -7.90 8.99 -20.68
C LEU A 114 -8.71 10.28 -20.67
N ALA A 115 -9.64 10.41 -19.75
CA ALA A 115 -10.42 11.65 -19.60
C ALA A 115 -9.53 12.84 -19.20
N THR A 116 -8.51 12.59 -18.38
CA THR A 116 -7.61 13.62 -17.86
C THR A 116 -6.46 13.96 -18.80
N VAL A 117 -5.84 12.93 -19.38
CA VAL A 117 -4.71 13.07 -20.31
C VAL A 117 -5.00 12.26 -21.58
N PRO A 118 -5.79 12.80 -22.52
CA PRO A 118 -6.22 12.05 -23.72
C PRO A 118 -5.09 11.46 -24.56
N ARG A 119 -3.89 12.01 -24.44
CA ARG A 119 -2.70 11.49 -25.13
C ARG A 119 -2.32 10.06 -24.73
N ILE A 120 -2.74 9.60 -23.56
CA ILE A 120 -2.50 8.22 -23.08
C ILE A 120 -3.11 7.20 -24.05
N SER A 121 -4.19 7.53 -24.74
CA SER A 121 -4.84 6.64 -25.70
C SER A 121 -3.95 6.11 -26.82
N ARG A 122 -2.85 6.79 -27.07
CA ARG A 122 -1.87 6.43 -28.11
C ARG A 122 -0.67 5.65 -27.57
N LEU A 123 -0.63 5.40 -26.26
CA LEU A 123 0.51 4.79 -25.59
C LEU A 123 0.22 3.34 -25.25
N ARG A 124 1.27 2.54 -25.25
CA ARG A 124 1.19 1.15 -24.81
C ARG A 124 1.45 1.07 -23.31
N LEU A 125 0.63 0.30 -22.62
CA LEU A 125 0.93 -0.11 -21.25
C LEU A 125 2.05 -1.14 -21.27
N LEU A 126 3.11 -0.86 -20.53
CA LEU A 126 4.25 -1.78 -20.40
C LEU A 126 4.13 -2.68 -19.18
N ARG A 127 3.59 -2.15 -18.09
CA ARG A 127 3.46 -2.87 -16.82
C ARG A 127 2.23 -2.43 -16.07
N HIS A 128 1.72 -3.39 -15.32
CA HIS A 128 0.66 -3.24 -14.37
C HIS A 128 1.04 -4.04 -13.12
N TRP A 129 0.83 -3.48 -11.94
CA TRP A 129 1.08 -4.15 -10.67
C TRP A 129 0.11 -3.68 -9.60
N GLY A 130 -0.04 -4.48 -8.55
CA GLY A 130 -0.78 -4.13 -7.36
C GLY A 130 0.14 -4.07 -6.14
N GLY A 131 -0.15 -3.16 -5.23
CA GLY A 131 0.46 -3.06 -3.91
C GLY A 131 -0.64 -3.12 -2.84
N VAL A 132 -0.34 -3.76 -1.72
CA VAL A 132 -1.28 -3.82 -0.61
C VAL A 132 -1.16 -2.53 0.20
N THR A 133 -2.27 -1.82 0.35
CA THR A 133 -2.39 -0.64 1.20
C THR A 133 -3.25 -0.93 2.41
N ASP A 134 -3.02 -0.24 3.50
CA ASP A 134 -3.82 -0.23 4.69
C ASP A 134 -4.83 0.93 4.64
N MET A 135 -6.05 0.62 5.03
CA MET A 135 -7.16 1.57 5.07
C MET A 135 -7.80 1.53 6.44
N THR A 136 -7.75 2.66 7.13
CA THR A 136 -8.50 2.89 8.36
C THR A 136 -9.90 3.43 8.02
N MET A 137 -10.82 3.37 8.97
CA MET A 137 -12.22 3.76 8.76
C MET A 137 -12.38 5.25 8.37
N ASP A 138 -11.46 6.10 8.78
CA ASP A 138 -11.49 7.56 8.54
C ASP A 138 -10.32 8.06 7.69
N GLY A 139 -9.47 7.14 7.19
CA GLY A 139 -8.28 7.48 6.42
C GLY A 139 -7.12 8.04 7.24
N SER A 140 -7.23 8.06 8.58
CA SER A 140 -6.16 8.56 9.45
C SER A 140 -5.23 7.44 9.89
N PRO A 141 -3.91 7.68 9.96
CA PRO A 141 -2.97 6.67 10.45
C PRO A 141 -3.17 6.42 11.95
N ILE A 142 -2.98 5.18 12.37
CA ILE A 142 -2.97 4.78 13.79
C ILE A 142 -1.52 4.81 14.27
N ILE A 143 -1.17 5.80 15.07
CA ILE A 143 0.19 5.96 15.62
C ILE A 143 0.10 6.01 17.13
N ASP A 144 0.39 4.89 17.82
CA ASP A 144 0.27 4.82 19.27
C ASP A 144 1.05 3.62 19.86
N ARG A 145 0.95 3.52 21.18
CA ARG A 145 1.30 2.32 21.94
C ARG A 145 0.17 1.30 21.82
N THR A 146 0.52 0.05 21.68
CA THR A 146 -0.47 -1.02 21.78
C THR A 146 -0.72 -1.37 23.25
N PRO A 147 -1.78 -2.10 23.56
CA PRO A 147 -2.01 -2.66 24.90
C PRO A 147 -0.92 -3.61 25.37
N LEU A 148 -0.08 -4.11 24.47
CA LEU A 148 1.07 -4.95 24.79
C LEU A 148 2.29 -4.09 25.07
N GLU A 149 2.79 -4.14 26.28
CA GLU A 149 4.01 -3.42 26.66
C GLU A 149 5.16 -3.77 25.70
N GLY A 150 5.93 -2.77 25.29
CA GLY A 150 7.05 -2.94 24.36
C GLY A 150 6.69 -2.99 22.88
N LEU A 151 5.39 -2.98 22.52
CA LEU A 151 4.92 -2.95 21.13
C LEU A 151 4.24 -1.63 20.79
N TYR A 152 4.68 -1.01 19.71
CA TYR A 152 4.16 0.24 19.15
C TYR A 152 3.65 0.00 17.74
N ILE A 153 2.72 0.85 17.30
CA ILE A 153 2.13 0.79 15.95
C ILE A 153 2.31 2.12 15.22
N ASN A 154 2.51 2.03 13.92
CA ASN A 154 2.34 3.09 12.93
C ASN A 154 1.81 2.43 11.65
N GLY A 155 0.49 2.59 11.40
CA GLY A 155 -0.19 1.96 10.28
C GLY A 155 -1.50 2.66 9.95
#